data_ec85907897d6631db59734715ef4d52e
#
_entry.id   ec85907897d6631db59734715ef4d52e
#
_cell.length_a   1.000
_cell.length_b   1.000
_cell.length_c   1.000
_cell.angle_alpha   90.00
_cell.angle_beta   90.00
_cell.angle_gamma   90.00
#
_symmetry.space_group_name_H-M   'P 1'
#
loop_
_entity.id
_entity.type
_entity.pdbx_description
1 polymer ?
#
loop_
_entity_poly.entity_id
_entity_poly.type
_entity_poly.pdbx_seq_one_letter_code
_entity_poly.pdbx_strand_id
1 'polypeptide(L)'
;VIKYIKSFGYDYRILREEEPDAVLGFGNYISVPILTMSFLLRKKIYLQEQNADLGFANRLFYRFAQLVFLAFEHTYNTIPMKSQKKFLVSGNPLRSEIQEVSYDEARERLKVRKEEKVLLITGGSLGAQEINNAVLKYWEHFFQSKHLRVYWATGKQNYEEVQEKVKRAKMTDTIKDYFENMIHLMAASDLVVCRAGALTISELIALQKPAVIIPYSSQKVGQYQNAKILEECHSAVVYTNRESEQAIEKVIDLLNNEEELRIMGIRMRSLQTPNAVNTIISNLDIWRD
;
A
#
# COMPACT_ATOMS: atom_id res chain seq x y z
N VAL A 1 -14.79 -19.74 -16.39
CA VAL A 1 -14.69 -19.43 -17.83
C VAL A 1 -15.98 -18.82 -18.34
N ILE A 2 -17.16 -19.50 -18.23
CA ILE A 2 -18.45 -19.01 -18.74
C ILE A 2 -18.85 -17.64 -18.18
N LYS A 3 -18.67 -17.40 -16.88
CA LYS A 3 -18.97 -16.10 -16.25
C LYS A 3 -18.04 -14.98 -16.81
N TYR A 4 -16.80 -15.32 -17.09
CA TYR A 4 -15.85 -14.36 -17.67
C TYR A 4 -16.19 -14.00 -19.13
N ILE A 5 -16.63 -14.98 -19.94
CA ILE A 5 -17.10 -14.72 -21.30
C ILE A 5 -18.37 -13.85 -21.30
N LYS A 6 -19.28 -14.11 -20.36
CA LYS A 6 -20.51 -13.30 -20.22
C LYS A 6 -20.21 -11.85 -19.82
N SER A 7 -19.08 -11.58 -19.12
CA SER A 7 -18.75 -10.21 -18.73
C SER A 7 -18.53 -9.29 -19.95
N PHE A 8 -18.02 -9.80 -21.06
CA PHE A 8 -17.88 -8.98 -22.29
C PHE A 8 -19.22 -8.43 -22.79
N GLY A 9 -20.28 -9.24 -22.72
CA GLY A 9 -21.62 -8.80 -23.09
C GLY A 9 -22.20 -7.75 -22.13
N TYR A 10 -21.94 -7.91 -20.82
CA TYR A 10 -22.32 -6.91 -19.81
C TYR A 10 -21.57 -5.60 -20.01
N ASP A 11 -20.24 -5.66 -20.22
CA ASP A 11 -19.40 -4.50 -20.39
C ASP A 11 -19.74 -3.74 -21.69
N TYR A 12 -20.05 -4.46 -22.78
CA TYR A 12 -20.56 -3.85 -24.00
C TYR A 12 -21.86 -3.08 -23.74
N ARG A 13 -22.80 -3.69 -23.01
CA ARG A 13 -24.07 -3.08 -22.66
C ARG A 13 -23.90 -1.83 -21.80
N ILE A 14 -23.08 -1.90 -20.75
CA ILE A 14 -22.75 -0.75 -19.90
C ILE A 14 -22.19 0.40 -20.73
N LEU A 15 -21.20 0.14 -21.59
CA LEU A 15 -20.58 1.17 -22.43
C LEU A 15 -21.55 1.78 -23.45
N ARG A 16 -22.58 1.05 -23.88
CA ARG A 16 -23.62 1.56 -24.78
C ARG A 16 -24.72 2.33 -24.06
N GLU A 17 -25.04 1.93 -22.83
CA GLU A 17 -26.05 2.58 -22.00
C GLU A 17 -25.55 3.88 -21.38
N GLU A 18 -24.31 3.85 -20.83
CA GLU A 18 -23.72 5.00 -20.13
C GLU A 18 -22.99 5.98 -21.07
N GLU A 19 -22.63 5.54 -22.27
CA GLU A 19 -21.91 6.33 -23.30
C GLU A 19 -20.73 7.16 -22.76
N PRO A 20 -19.83 6.59 -21.92
CA PRO A 20 -18.77 7.36 -21.29
C PRO A 20 -17.80 7.95 -22.32
N ASP A 21 -17.26 9.14 -22.06
CA ASP A 21 -16.21 9.77 -22.89
C ASP A 21 -14.89 9.02 -22.82
N ALA A 22 -14.59 8.43 -21.66
CA ALA A 22 -13.37 7.69 -21.41
C ALA A 22 -13.57 6.57 -20.39
N VAL A 23 -12.68 5.59 -20.42
CA VAL A 23 -12.60 4.50 -19.45
C VAL A 23 -11.22 4.52 -18.80
N LEU A 24 -11.19 4.60 -17.47
CA LEU A 24 -9.97 4.52 -16.67
C LEU A 24 -9.87 3.14 -16.02
N GLY A 25 -8.90 2.33 -16.46
CA GLY A 25 -8.63 0.99 -15.92
C GLY A 25 -7.55 0.99 -14.85
N PHE A 26 -7.85 0.40 -13.70
CA PHE A 26 -6.91 0.26 -12.57
C PHE A 26 -6.16 -1.08 -12.55
N GLY A 27 -6.01 -1.73 -13.69
CA GLY A 27 -5.35 -3.05 -13.78
C GLY A 27 -6.27 -4.19 -13.33
N ASN A 28 -5.66 -5.31 -12.96
CA ASN A 28 -6.33 -6.57 -12.65
C ASN A 28 -6.97 -7.22 -13.90
N TYR A 29 -7.02 -8.56 -13.92
CA TYR A 29 -7.58 -9.33 -15.03
C TYR A 29 -9.09 -9.07 -15.25
N ILE A 30 -9.79 -8.61 -14.23
CA ILE A 30 -11.21 -8.27 -14.28
C ILE A 30 -11.47 -7.06 -15.21
N SER A 31 -10.49 -6.16 -15.37
CA SER A 31 -10.62 -5.02 -16.26
C SER A 31 -10.47 -5.34 -17.74
N VAL A 32 -9.97 -6.53 -18.09
CA VAL A 32 -9.70 -6.92 -19.49
C VAL A 32 -10.98 -6.88 -20.35
N PRO A 33 -12.14 -7.41 -19.94
CA PRO A 33 -13.34 -7.35 -20.76
C PRO A 33 -13.80 -5.93 -21.05
N ILE A 34 -13.90 -5.06 -20.03
CA ILE A 34 -14.34 -3.66 -20.24
C ILE A 34 -13.36 -2.89 -21.12
N LEU A 35 -12.04 -3.07 -20.94
CA LEU A 35 -11.03 -2.43 -21.78
C LEU A 35 -11.08 -2.93 -23.24
N THR A 36 -11.36 -4.23 -23.43
CA THR A 36 -11.58 -4.78 -24.78
C THR A 36 -12.79 -4.15 -25.47
N MET A 37 -13.91 -4.08 -24.77
CA MET A 37 -15.12 -3.45 -25.32
C MET A 37 -14.93 -1.95 -25.56
N SER A 38 -14.21 -1.25 -24.68
CA SER A 38 -13.85 0.16 -24.86
C SER A 38 -13.02 0.37 -26.13
N PHE A 39 -12.04 -0.51 -26.37
CA PHE A 39 -11.25 -0.47 -27.61
C PHE A 39 -12.12 -0.69 -28.86
N LEU A 40 -12.98 -1.70 -28.85
CA LEU A 40 -13.89 -2.01 -29.98
C LEU A 40 -14.89 -0.88 -30.25
N LEU A 41 -15.37 -0.21 -29.21
CA LEU A 41 -16.28 0.94 -29.31
C LEU A 41 -15.55 2.28 -29.49
N ARG A 42 -14.22 2.26 -29.67
CA ARG A 42 -13.37 3.45 -29.89
C ARG A 42 -13.47 4.49 -28.79
N LYS A 43 -13.73 4.06 -27.55
CA LYS A 43 -13.70 4.94 -26.38
C LYS A 43 -12.25 5.26 -26.00
N LYS A 44 -12.02 6.45 -25.43
CA LYS A 44 -10.70 6.81 -24.88
C LYS A 44 -10.37 5.88 -23.71
N ILE A 45 -9.17 5.30 -23.70
CA ILE A 45 -8.70 4.41 -22.63
C ILE A 45 -7.55 5.08 -21.90
N TYR A 46 -7.67 5.14 -20.58
CA TYR A 46 -6.62 5.52 -19.66
C TYR A 46 -6.35 4.35 -18.72
N LEU A 47 -5.12 4.21 -18.26
CA LEU A 47 -4.73 3.14 -17.35
C LEU A 47 -4.00 3.73 -16.15
N GLN A 48 -4.17 3.11 -14.99
CA GLN A 48 -3.39 3.40 -13.80
C GLN A 48 -2.75 2.10 -13.30
N GLU A 49 -1.43 2.13 -13.09
CA GLU A 49 -0.67 1.04 -12.49
C GLU A 49 -0.32 1.37 -11.06
N GLN A 50 -0.79 0.56 -10.14
CA GLN A 50 -0.60 0.74 -8.70
C GLN A 50 0.71 0.15 -8.20
N ASN A 51 1.22 -0.88 -8.86
CA ASN A 51 2.38 -1.64 -8.43
C ASN A 51 3.67 -1.14 -9.10
N ALA A 52 4.81 -1.60 -8.55
CA ALA A 52 6.13 -1.38 -9.12
C ALA A 52 6.31 -1.98 -10.52
N ASP A 53 5.62 -3.08 -10.80
CA ASP A 53 5.62 -3.73 -12.11
C ASP A 53 4.28 -3.54 -12.82
N LEU A 54 4.33 -3.37 -14.14
CA LEU A 54 3.10 -3.37 -14.96
C LEU A 54 2.37 -4.70 -14.85
N GLY A 55 1.13 -4.67 -14.38
CA GLY A 55 0.25 -5.83 -14.33
C GLY A 55 -0.18 -6.30 -15.72
N PHE A 56 -0.69 -7.53 -15.80
CA PHE A 56 -1.06 -8.18 -17.06
C PHE A 56 -2.02 -7.34 -17.90
N ALA A 57 -3.09 -6.81 -17.32
CA ALA A 57 -4.07 -6.00 -18.05
C ALA A 57 -3.43 -4.72 -18.62
N ASN A 58 -2.62 -4.02 -17.82
CA ASN A 58 -1.94 -2.80 -18.24
C ASN A 58 -0.91 -3.10 -19.34
N ARG A 59 -0.16 -4.21 -19.27
CA ARG A 59 0.74 -4.66 -20.35
C ARG A 59 0.01 -4.95 -21.65
N LEU A 60 -1.20 -5.48 -21.57
CA LEU A 60 -2.00 -5.80 -22.76
C LEU A 60 -2.52 -4.53 -23.43
N PHE A 61 -3.00 -3.56 -22.66
CA PHE A 61 -3.74 -2.42 -23.15
C PHE A 61 -2.96 -1.10 -23.26
N TYR A 62 -1.73 -0.95 -22.70
CA TYR A 62 -1.01 0.33 -22.73
C TYR A 62 -0.82 0.90 -24.15
N ARG A 63 -0.69 0.03 -25.17
CA ARG A 63 -0.53 0.47 -26.56
C ARG A 63 -1.76 1.17 -27.11
N PHE A 64 -2.94 0.82 -26.59
CA PHE A 64 -4.24 1.37 -26.99
C PHE A 64 -4.67 2.53 -26.08
N ALA A 65 -4.01 2.70 -24.95
CA ALA A 65 -4.31 3.78 -24.03
C ALA A 65 -3.81 5.13 -24.55
N GLN A 66 -4.52 6.19 -24.21
CA GLN A 66 -4.09 7.58 -24.38
C GLN A 66 -2.90 7.86 -23.46
N LEU A 67 -3.04 7.52 -22.18
CA LEU A 67 -2.02 7.70 -21.17
C LEU A 67 -2.09 6.57 -20.13
N VAL A 68 -0.95 6.23 -19.57
CA VAL A 68 -0.82 5.27 -18.46
C VAL A 68 -0.19 5.99 -17.28
N PHE A 69 -0.92 6.09 -16.19
CA PHE A 69 -0.48 6.68 -14.93
C PHE A 69 0.27 5.62 -14.10
N LEU A 70 1.45 5.94 -13.63
CA LEU A 70 2.29 5.06 -12.84
C LEU A 70 2.38 5.54 -11.39
N ALA A 71 2.33 4.60 -10.45
CA ALA A 71 2.52 4.91 -9.06
C ALA A 71 3.96 5.34 -8.72
N PHE A 72 4.95 4.75 -9.40
CA PHE A 72 6.36 4.86 -9.02
C PHE A 72 7.26 5.20 -10.20
N GLU A 73 8.25 6.07 -9.96
CA GLU A 73 9.33 6.40 -10.90
C GLU A 73 10.11 5.16 -11.34
N HIS A 74 10.33 4.22 -10.40
CA HIS A 74 10.95 2.93 -10.67
C HIS A 74 10.29 2.22 -11.87
N THR A 75 8.96 2.18 -11.91
CA THR A 75 8.20 1.57 -13.01
C THR A 75 8.46 2.28 -14.33
N TYR A 76 8.46 3.63 -14.32
CA TYR A 76 8.72 4.44 -15.51
C TYR A 76 10.08 4.11 -16.12
N ASN A 77 11.12 3.94 -15.30
CA ASN A 77 12.48 3.64 -15.73
C ASN A 77 12.62 2.25 -16.38
N THR A 78 11.67 1.34 -16.14
CA THR A 78 11.63 0.02 -16.82
C THR A 78 10.96 0.05 -18.20
N ILE A 79 10.25 1.15 -18.53
CA ILE A 79 9.55 1.28 -19.81
C ILE A 79 10.50 1.59 -20.94
N PRO A 80 10.43 0.87 -22.08
CA PRO A 80 11.25 1.19 -23.24
C PRO A 80 11.07 2.64 -23.69
N MET A 81 12.16 3.37 -23.95
CA MET A 81 12.17 4.80 -24.31
C MET A 81 11.14 5.17 -25.38
N LYS A 82 11.00 4.35 -26.42
CA LYS A 82 10.00 4.57 -27.49
C LYS A 82 8.55 4.63 -27.02
N SER A 83 8.26 4.04 -25.87
CA SER A 83 6.91 3.97 -25.30
C SER A 83 6.68 4.99 -24.19
N GLN A 84 7.73 5.55 -23.60
CA GLN A 84 7.68 6.41 -22.40
C GLN A 84 6.73 7.61 -22.56
N LYS A 85 6.57 8.15 -23.78
CA LYS A 85 5.63 9.27 -24.05
C LYS A 85 4.17 8.97 -23.68
N LYS A 86 3.82 7.69 -23.48
CA LYS A 86 2.48 7.24 -23.06
C LYS A 86 2.37 7.04 -21.55
N PHE A 87 3.43 7.28 -20.79
CA PHE A 87 3.46 7.03 -19.36
C PHE A 87 3.75 8.30 -18.59
N LEU A 88 3.08 8.47 -17.48
CA LEU A 88 3.24 9.59 -16.57
C LEU A 88 3.28 9.09 -15.13
N VAL A 89 4.28 9.48 -14.37
CA VAL A 89 4.35 9.19 -12.94
C VAL A 89 3.40 10.14 -12.21
N SER A 90 2.32 9.59 -11.66
CA SER A 90 1.29 10.34 -10.94
C SER A 90 1.30 10.06 -9.43
N GLY A 91 1.87 8.93 -9.02
CA GLY A 91 1.59 8.35 -7.72
C GLY A 91 0.31 7.51 -7.72
N ASN A 92 0.03 6.87 -6.58
CA ASN A 92 -1.25 6.22 -6.33
C ASN A 92 -2.27 7.20 -5.75
N PRO A 93 -3.53 7.18 -6.21
CA PRO A 93 -4.61 7.90 -5.55
C PRO A 93 -4.76 7.39 -4.10
N LEU A 94 -4.50 8.25 -3.15
CA LEU A 94 -4.63 8.00 -1.72
C LEU A 94 -5.84 8.74 -1.16
N ARG A 95 -6.31 8.32 0.01
CA ARG A 95 -7.38 9.00 0.74
C ARG A 95 -6.95 10.43 1.11
N SER A 96 -7.87 11.39 1.04
CA SER A 96 -7.59 12.80 1.38
C SER A 96 -7.03 12.98 2.79
N GLU A 97 -7.49 12.17 3.74
CA GLU A 97 -7.02 12.16 5.13
C GLU A 97 -5.47 12.09 5.25
N ILE A 98 -4.78 11.45 4.29
CA ILE A 98 -3.31 11.36 4.30
C ILE A 98 -2.65 12.73 4.11
N GLN A 99 -3.29 13.64 3.40
CA GLN A 99 -2.79 14.99 3.17
C GLN A 99 -3.08 15.93 4.35
N GLU A 100 -4.06 15.60 5.15
CA GLU A 100 -4.57 16.42 6.25
C GLU A 100 -3.96 16.03 7.59
N VAL A 101 -3.55 14.75 7.77
CA VAL A 101 -3.05 14.24 9.04
C VAL A 101 -1.57 14.54 9.23
N SER A 102 -1.24 15.22 10.33
CA SER A 102 0.14 15.35 10.79
C SER A 102 0.51 14.31 11.85
N TYR A 103 1.81 14.10 12.05
CA TYR A 103 2.32 13.23 13.11
C TYR A 103 1.85 13.66 14.50
N ASP A 104 1.93 14.97 14.80
CA ASP A 104 1.60 15.49 16.12
C ASP A 104 0.10 15.41 16.40
N GLU A 105 -0.76 15.80 15.45
CA GLU A 105 -2.22 15.69 15.58
C GLU A 105 -2.69 14.24 15.74
N ALA A 106 -2.08 13.31 14.99
CA ALA A 106 -2.41 11.89 15.13
C ALA A 106 -2.06 11.35 16.51
N ARG A 107 -0.91 11.74 17.06
CA ARG A 107 -0.49 11.34 18.42
C ARG A 107 -1.37 11.96 19.52
N GLU A 108 -1.75 13.23 19.38
CA GLU A 108 -2.69 13.89 20.28
C GLU A 108 -4.05 13.18 20.29
N ARG A 109 -4.60 12.91 19.11
CA ARG A 109 -5.87 12.17 18.95
C ARG A 109 -5.84 10.79 19.60
N LEU A 110 -4.71 10.10 19.51
CA LEU A 110 -4.51 8.78 20.12
C LEU A 110 -4.05 8.85 21.58
N LYS A 111 -3.89 10.06 22.14
CA LYS A 111 -3.40 10.29 23.50
C LYS A 111 -2.06 9.58 23.76
N VAL A 112 -1.16 9.64 22.79
CA VAL A 112 0.19 9.10 22.90
C VAL A 112 1.05 10.10 23.65
N ARG A 113 1.74 9.66 24.71
CA ARG A 113 2.63 10.52 25.48
C ARG A 113 3.90 10.84 24.66
N LYS A 114 4.56 11.95 24.98
CA LYS A 114 5.73 12.43 24.25
C LYS A 114 6.90 11.45 24.27
N GLU A 115 7.07 10.76 25.39
CA GLU A 115 8.12 9.79 25.65
C GLU A 115 7.80 8.38 25.11
N GLU A 116 6.59 8.12 24.64
CA GLU A 116 6.21 6.84 24.06
C GLU A 116 6.59 6.77 22.58
N LYS A 117 7.18 5.70 22.16
CA LYS A 117 7.25 5.31 20.73
C LYS A 117 5.99 4.55 20.36
N VAL A 118 5.62 4.64 19.08
CA VAL A 118 4.45 3.94 18.53
C VAL A 118 4.90 2.95 17.47
N LEU A 119 4.61 1.69 17.70
CA LEU A 119 4.78 0.61 16.73
C LEU A 119 3.42 0.20 16.16
N LEU A 120 3.28 0.31 14.85
CA LEU A 120 2.11 -0.22 14.14
C LEU A 120 2.47 -1.55 13.46
N ILE A 121 1.69 -2.59 13.72
CA ILE A 121 1.84 -3.91 13.12
C ILE A 121 0.57 -4.24 12.33
N THR A 122 0.68 -4.52 11.03
CA THR A 122 -0.47 -4.86 10.19
C THR A 122 -0.11 -5.86 9.08
N GLY A 123 -0.90 -6.89 8.98
CA GLY A 123 -0.83 -7.86 7.88
C GLY A 123 -1.74 -7.52 6.68
N GLY A 124 -2.38 -6.33 6.70
CA GLY A 124 -3.46 -5.96 5.79
C GLY A 124 -4.82 -6.50 6.26
N SER A 125 -5.89 -6.28 5.45
CA SER A 125 -7.28 -6.59 5.84
C SER A 125 -7.55 -8.07 6.18
N LEU A 126 -6.82 -8.98 5.57
CA LEU A 126 -6.94 -10.43 5.85
C LEU A 126 -6.04 -10.89 6.99
N GLY A 127 -5.09 -10.05 7.40
CA GLY A 127 -4.04 -10.41 8.34
C GLY A 127 -2.88 -11.18 7.67
N ALA A 128 -1.85 -11.47 8.46
CA ALA A 128 -0.68 -12.23 8.03
C ALA A 128 -0.23 -13.14 9.15
N GLN A 129 -0.52 -14.43 9.03
CA GLN A 129 -0.25 -15.41 10.08
C GLN A 129 1.23 -15.47 10.45
N GLU A 130 2.13 -15.38 9.46
CA GLU A 130 3.58 -15.41 9.70
C GLU A 130 4.03 -14.21 10.53
N ILE A 131 3.52 -13.01 10.24
CA ILE A 131 3.79 -11.80 11.04
C ILE A 131 3.23 -11.98 12.44
N ASN A 132 1.96 -12.40 12.56
CA ASN A 132 1.32 -12.61 13.85
C ASN A 132 2.07 -13.63 14.71
N ASN A 133 2.49 -14.75 14.14
CA ASN A 133 3.25 -15.77 14.85
C ASN A 133 4.62 -15.26 15.32
N ALA A 134 5.32 -14.49 14.49
CA ALA A 134 6.58 -13.89 14.88
C ALA A 134 6.40 -12.86 16.01
N VAL A 135 5.40 -11.98 15.92
CA VAL A 135 5.08 -11.02 16.98
C VAL A 135 4.73 -11.72 18.29
N LEU A 136 3.97 -12.82 18.24
CA LEU A 136 3.59 -13.60 19.42
C LEU A 136 4.80 -14.18 20.19
N LYS A 137 5.95 -14.40 19.53
CA LYS A 137 7.16 -14.84 20.23
C LYS A 137 7.82 -13.75 21.06
N TYR A 138 7.62 -12.48 20.65
CA TYR A 138 8.22 -11.30 21.27
C TYR A 138 7.20 -10.40 21.97
N TRP A 139 5.93 -10.84 22.09
CA TRP A 139 4.85 -9.98 22.58
C TRP A 139 5.10 -9.44 23.99
N GLU A 140 5.71 -10.22 24.88
CA GLU A 140 6.03 -9.78 26.24
C GLU A 140 7.02 -8.60 26.22
N HIS A 141 8.05 -8.66 25.36
CA HIS A 141 9.01 -7.58 25.18
C HIS A 141 8.32 -6.27 24.77
N PHE A 142 7.41 -6.33 23.79
CA PHE A 142 6.71 -5.16 23.29
C PHE A 142 5.72 -4.58 24.31
N PHE A 143 4.97 -5.41 24.99
CA PHE A 143 3.89 -4.97 25.85
C PHE A 143 4.29 -4.70 27.30
N GLN A 144 5.48 -5.09 27.72
CA GLN A 144 6.01 -4.75 29.04
C GLN A 144 6.74 -3.39 29.05
N SER A 145 7.11 -2.86 27.88
CA SER A 145 7.78 -1.56 27.77
C SER A 145 6.81 -0.41 28.11
N LYS A 146 7.18 0.41 29.12
CA LYS A 146 6.42 1.61 29.50
C LYS A 146 6.54 2.76 28.49
N HIS A 147 7.49 2.67 27.56
CA HIS A 147 7.80 3.70 26.57
C HIS A 147 7.45 3.28 25.15
N LEU A 148 6.73 2.17 24.98
CA LEU A 148 6.29 1.68 23.70
C LEU A 148 4.78 1.44 23.70
N ARG A 149 4.08 2.03 22.74
CA ARG A 149 2.68 1.75 22.45
C ARG A 149 2.59 0.95 21.16
N VAL A 150 1.98 -0.22 21.22
CA VAL A 150 1.83 -1.10 20.08
C VAL A 150 0.38 -1.13 19.62
N TYR A 151 0.16 -0.82 18.35
CA TYR A 151 -1.12 -1.07 17.68
C TYR A 151 -0.94 -2.25 16.75
N TRP A 152 -1.73 -3.29 16.96
CA TRP A 152 -1.61 -4.54 16.21
C TRP A 152 -2.93 -4.95 15.56
N ALA A 153 -2.99 -4.83 14.21
CA ALA A 153 -4.07 -5.32 13.37
C ALA A 153 -3.78 -6.76 12.94
N THR A 154 -4.39 -7.71 13.60
CA THR A 154 -4.11 -9.15 13.42
C THR A 154 -4.78 -9.74 12.17
N GLY A 155 -5.83 -9.08 11.66
CA GLY A 155 -6.76 -9.63 10.67
C GLY A 155 -7.80 -10.55 11.32
N LYS A 156 -8.98 -10.60 10.69
CA LYS A 156 -10.14 -11.34 11.22
C LYS A 156 -9.86 -12.81 11.53
N GLN A 157 -9.07 -13.47 10.69
CA GLN A 157 -8.81 -14.90 10.81
C GLN A 157 -7.94 -15.28 12.01
N ASN A 158 -7.08 -14.36 12.46
CA ASN A 158 -6.09 -14.63 13.50
C ASN A 158 -6.43 -13.96 14.85
N TYR A 159 -7.46 -13.11 14.88
CA TYR A 159 -7.77 -12.26 16.03
C TYR A 159 -8.03 -13.05 17.31
N GLU A 160 -8.89 -14.07 17.24
CA GLU A 160 -9.26 -14.89 18.40
C GLU A 160 -8.04 -15.62 18.98
N GLU A 161 -7.22 -16.23 18.11
CA GLU A 161 -6.01 -16.95 18.52
C GLU A 161 -5.01 -16.01 19.19
N VAL A 162 -4.78 -14.84 18.61
CA VAL A 162 -3.87 -13.83 19.16
C VAL A 162 -4.40 -13.34 20.49
N GLN A 163 -5.67 -12.96 20.58
CA GLN A 163 -6.31 -12.51 21.82
C GLN A 163 -6.18 -13.53 22.95
N GLU A 164 -6.37 -14.80 22.67
CA GLU A 164 -6.26 -15.83 23.68
C GLU A 164 -4.84 -15.92 24.25
N LYS A 165 -3.83 -15.83 23.40
CA LYS A 165 -2.41 -15.86 23.80
C LYS A 165 -1.99 -14.63 24.60
N VAL A 166 -2.55 -13.44 24.30
CA VAL A 166 -2.18 -12.17 24.95
C VAL A 166 -3.16 -11.74 26.05
N LYS A 167 -4.19 -12.50 26.38
CA LYS A 167 -5.23 -12.18 27.41
C LYS A 167 -4.66 -11.70 28.75
N ARG A 168 -3.45 -12.15 29.12
CA ARG A 168 -2.78 -11.74 30.36
C ARG A 168 -2.30 -10.30 30.39
N ALA A 169 -2.20 -9.64 29.21
CA ALA A 169 -1.59 -8.32 29.08
C ALA A 169 -2.54 -7.13 29.36
N LYS A 170 -3.85 -7.34 29.59
CA LYS A 170 -4.89 -6.30 29.79
C LYS A 170 -4.91 -5.19 28.73
N MET A 171 -4.54 -5.49 27.46
CA MET A 171 -4.34 -4.50 26.39
C MET A 171 -5.31 -4.70 25.22
N THR A 172 -6.59 -4.78 25.49
CA THR A 172 -7.62 -5.06 24.46
C THR A 172 -7.81 -3.94 23.45
N ASP A 173 -7.49 -2.71 23.79
CA ASP A 173 -7.79 -1.54 22.94
C ASP A 173 -6.77 -1.32 21.82
N THR A 174 -5.59 -1.90 21.92
CA THR A 174 -4.48 -1.74 20.96
C THR A 174 -4.24 -2.97 20.09
N ILE A 175 -4.98 -4.04 20.33
CA ILE A 175 -4.97 -5.27 19.50
C ILE A 175 -6.38 -5.48 18.97
N LYS A 176 -6.53 -5.39 17.66
CA LYS A 176 -7.83 -5.55 16.97
C LYS A 176 -7.68 -6.42 15.72
N ASP A 177 -8.78 -6.94 15.26
CA ASP A 177 -8.83 -7.59 13.94
C ASP A 177 -8.57 -6.59 12.82
N TYR A 178 -9.12 -5.36 12.95
CA TYR A 178 -8.96 -4.25 12.03
C TYR A 178 -9.12 -2.91 12.76
N PHE A 179 -8.45 -1.86 12.25
CA PHE A 179 -8.60 -0.48 12.71
C PHE A 179 -9.19 0.38 11.59
N GLU A 180 -10.30 1.03 11.84
CA GLU A 180 -10.92 1.96 10.87
C GLU A 180 -10.04 3.21 10.65
N ASN A 181 -9.36 3.66 11.71
CA ASN A 181 -8.48 4.83 11.71
C ASN A 181 -7.02 4.50 11.36
N MET A 182 -6.80 3.53 10.47
CA MET A 182 -5.45 3.03 10.12
C MET A 182 -4.49 4.14 9.70
N ILE A 183 -4.97 5.15 8.95
CA ILE A 183 -4.15 6.29 8.51
C ILE A 183 -3.63 7.09 9.69
N HIS A 184 -4.47 7.35 10.70
CA HIS A 184 -4.05 8.06 11.91
C HIS A 184 -3.04 7.22 12.73
N LEU A 185 -3.25 5.90 12.81
CA LEU A 185 -2.29 5.01 13.48
C LEU A 185 -0.94 5.01 12.75
N MET A 186 -0.95 4.96 11.43
CA MET A 186 0.26 5.03 10.61
C MET A 186 0.93 6.40 10.76
N ALA A 187 0.16 7.50 10.72
CA ALA A 187 0.69 8.86 10.90
C ALA A 187 1.34 9.04 12.28
N ALA A 188 0.76 8.46 13.34
CA ALA A 188 1.29 8.54 14.70
C ALA A 188 2.50 7.62 14.96
N SER A 189 2.75 6.63 14.10
CA SER A 189 3.76 5.61 14.34
C SER A 189 5.18 6.10 14.08
N ASP A 190 6.13 5.56 14.84
CA ASP A 190 7.57 5.74 14.65
C ASP A 190 8.15 4.64 13.77
N LEU A 191 7.54 3.46 13.77
CA LEU A 191 7.89 2.31 12.96
C LEU A 191 6.65 1.51 12.57
N VAL A 192 6.62 1.02 11.33
CA VAL A 192 5.52 0.18 10.82
C VAL A 192 6.04 -1.18 10.42
N VAL A 193 5.37 -2.25 10.86
CA VAL A 193 5.56 -3.62 10.35
C VAL A 193 4.39 -3.98 9.45
N CYS A 194 4.64 -4.29 8.18
CA CYS A 194 3.54 -4.53 7.26
C CYS A 194 3.86 -5.47 6.09
N ARG A 195 2.83 -5.81 5.33
CA ARG A 195 2.95 -6.36 3.97
C ARG A 195 3.22 -5.24 2.96
N ALA A 196 3.72 -5.60 1.76
CA ALA A 196 4.04 -4.64 0.70
C ALA A 196 2.90 -4.46 -0.32
N GLY A 197 1.67 -4.25 0.15
CA GLY A 197 0.59 -3.83 -0.73
C GLY A 197 0.90 -2.48 -1.39
N ALA A 198 0.54 -2.30 -2.66
CA ALA A 198 0.89 -1.08 -3.41
C ALA A 198 0.41 0.22 -2.71
N LEU A 199 -0.81 0.22 -2.19
CA LEU A 199 -1.33 1.37 -1.44
C LEU A 199 -0.61 1.56 -0.11
N THR A 200 -0.29 0.47 0.61
CA THR A 200 0.48 0.56 1.87
C THR A 200 1.85 1.18 1.65
N ILE A 201 2.57 0.78 0.58
CA ILE A 201 3.85 1.41 0.22
C ILE A 201 3.67 2.90 -0.07
N SER A 202 2.64 3.28 -0.84
CA SER A 202 2.36 4.68 -1.15
C SER A 202 1.95 5.50 0.10
N GLU A 203 1.22 4.89 1.04
CA GLU A 203 0.86 5.49 2.32
C GLU A 203 2.09 5.72 3.21
N LEU A 204 3.01 4.73 3.28
CA LEU A 204 4.28 4.88 3.99
C LEU A 204 5.12 6.02 3.43
N ILE A 205 5.22 6.12 2.11
CA ILE A 205 5.94 7.21 1.42
C ILE A 205 5.31 8.56 1.74
N ALA A 206 3.98 8.68 1.61
CA ALA A 206 3.27 9.93 1.84
C ALA A 206 3.42 10.42 3.29
N LEU A 207 3.36 9.50 4.25
CA LEU A 207 3.49 9.78 5.68
C LEU A 207 4.95 9.72 6.19
N GLN A 208 5.91 9.41 5.33
CA GLN A 208 7.35 9.29 5.65
C GLN A 208 7.61 8.31 6.81
N LYS A 209 6.99 7.13 6.79
CA LYS A 209 7.06 6.17 7.89
C LYS A 209 8.09 5.07 7.66
N PRO A 210 9.15 4.99 8.48
CA PRO A 210 10.08 3.87 8.48
C PRO A 210 9.33 2.54 8.59
N ALA A 211 9.80 1.52 7.89
CA ALA A 211 9.09 0.25 7.91
C ALA A 211 10.02 -0.97 7.93
N VAL A 212 9.54 -2.03 8.56
CA VAL A 212 10.01 -3.40 8.37
C VAL A 212 8.93 -4.13 7.57
N ILE A 213 9.28 -4.56 6.37
CA ILE A 213 8.33 -5.07 5.38
C ILE A 213 8.56 -6.57 5.18
N ILE A 214 7.48 -7.32 5.29
CA ILE A 214 7.47 -8.76 5.01
C ILE A 214 6.47 -9.00 3.86
N PRO A 215 6.92 -8.94 2.59
CA PRO A 215 6.05 -9.11 1.43
C PRO A 215 5.35 -10.47 1.43
N TYR A 216 4.15 -10.54 0.89
CA TYR A 216 3.50 -11.81 0.64
C TYR A 216 4.30 -12.65 -0.36
N SER A 217 4.55 -13.92 -0.04
CA SER A 217 5.50 -14.79 -0.75
C SER A 217 5.09 -15.17 -2.18
N SER A 218 3.85 -14.89 -2.60
CA SER A 218 3.41 -15.21 -3.95
C SER A 218 4.00 -14.23 -4.97
N GLN A 219 4.85 -14.70 -5.85
CA GLN A 219 5.40 -13.93 -6.98
C GLN A 219 4.31 -13.32 -7.89
N LYS A 220 3.11 -13.93 -7.93
CA LYS A 220 1.99 -13.45 -8.75
C LYS A 220 1.39 -12.12 -8.26
N VAL A 221 1.68 -11.72 -7.03
CA VAL A 221 1.08 -10.53 -6.39
C VAL A 221 1.98 -9.29 -6.48
N GLY A 222 3.24 -9.44 -6.90
CA GLY A 222 4.17 -8.31 -7.12
C GLY A 222 4.61 -7.55 -5.85
N GLN A 223 4.27 -8.04 -4.65
CA GLN A 223 4.58 -7.32 -3.41
C GLN A 223 6.08 -7.15 -3.16
N TYR A 224 6.90 -8.10 -3.58
CA TYR A 224 8.34 -8.00 -3.41
C TYR A 224 8.92 -6.80 -4.16
N GLN A 225 8.46 -6.54 -5.38
CA GLN A 225 8.91 -5.39 -6.17
C GLN A 225 8.44 -4.07 -5.56
N ASN A 226 7.23 -4.04 -4.99
CA ASN A 226 6.77 -2.87 -4.25
C ASN A 226 7.67 -2.57 -3.04
N ALA A 227 8.07 -3.61 -2.28
CA ALA A 227 8.94 -3.46 -1.13
C ALA A 227 10.34 -2.94 -1.50
N LYS A 228 10.88 -3.40 -2.64
CA LYS A 228 12.20 -2.98 -3.15
C LYS A 228 12.32 -1.47 -3.31
N ILE A 229 11.26 -0.77 -3.68
CA ILE A 229 11.27 0.69 -3.82
C ILE A 229 11.75 1.37 -2.53
N LEU A 230 11.28 0.91 -1.37
CA LEU A 230 11.68 1.44 -0.07
C LEU A 230 13.02 0.88 0.42
N GLU A 231 13.33 -0.36 0.06
CA GLU A 231 14.61 -0.99 0.39
C GLU A 231 15.78 -0.29 -0.32
N GLU A 232 15.66 -0.03 -1.61
CA GLU A 232 16.69 0.62 -2.43
C GLU A 232 17.00 2.06 -1.99
N CYS A 233 16.02 2.77 -1.45
CA CYS A 233 16.27 4.07 -0.83
C CYS A 233 16.59 3.99 0.67
N HIS A 234 16.79 2.78 1.22
CA HIS A 234 17.09 2.54 2.63
C HIS A 234 16.07 3.17 3.60
N SER A 235 14.80 3.19 3.22
CA SER A 235 13.67 3.67 4.03
C SER A 235 12.89 2.54 4.69
N ALA A 236 13.14 1.30 4.26
CA ALA A 236 12.61 0.11 4.89
C ALA A 236 13.67 -1.01 4.90
N VAL A 237 13.46 -1.98 5.79
CA VAL A 237 14.17 -3.26 5.78
C VAL A 237 13.18 -4.34 5.33
N VAL A 238 13.59 -5.17 4.39
CA VAL A 238 12.72 -6.17 3.77
C VAL A 238 13.15 -7.58 4.16
N TYR A 239 12.21 -8.39 4.61
CA TYR A 239 12.42 -9.78 4.99
C TYR A 239 11.44 -10.69 4.27
N THR A 240 11.81 -11.93 4.04
CA THR A 240 10.89 -12.96 3.54
C THR A 240 9.98 -13.49 4.67
N ASN A 241 8.91 -14.20 4.32
CA ASN A 241 8.06 -14.87 5.32
C ASN A 241 8.84 -15.85 6.24
N ARG A 242 9.90 -16.47 5.73
CA ARG A 242 10.72 -17.40 6.51
C ARG A 242 11.60 -16.69 7.54
N GLU A 243 11.86 -15.41 7.31
CA GLU A 243 12.67 -14.54 8.15
C GLU A 243 11.82 -13.62 9.04
N SER A 244 10.54 -13.95 9.23
CA SER A 244 9.63 -13.10 10.01
C SER A 244 10.10 -12.90 11.46
N GLU A 245 10.81 -13.85 12.05
CA GLU A 245 11.37 -13.72 13.41
C GLU A 245 12.53 -12.72 13.41
N GLN A 246 13.48 -12.85 12.47
CA GLN A 246 14.57 -11.89 12.30
C GLN A 246 14.05 -10.48 12.00
N ALA A 247 12.93 -10.39 11.26
CA ALA A 247 12.26 -9.12 11.03
C ALA A 247 11.81 -8.47 12.34
N ILE A 248 11.24 -9.24 13.28
CA ILE A 248 10.81 -8.74 14.58
C ILE A 248 12.00 -8.39 15.49
N GLU A 249 13.08 -9.14 15.44
CA GLU A 249 14.34 -8.77 16.11
C GLU A 249 14.86 -7.42 15.60
N LYS A 250 14.86 -7.21 14.27
CA LYS A 250 15.25 -5.92 13.68
C LYS A 250 14.31 -4.77 14.08
N VAL A 251 13.02 -5.03 14.29
CA VAL A 251 12.08 -4.04 14.85
C VAL A 251 12.53 -3.56 16.22
N ILE A 252 12.94 -4.48 17.08
CA ILE A 252 13.43 -4.15 18.44
C ILE A 252 14.68 -3.27 18.35
N ASP A 253 15.63 -3.63 17.48
CA ASP A 253 16.85 -2.85 17.27
C ASP A 253 16.53 -1.44 16.76
N LEU A 254 15.66 -1.31 15.75
CA LEU A 254 15.26 -0.02 15.19
C LEU A 254 14.53 0.85 16.19
N LEU A 255 13.66 0.29 17.03
CA LEU A 255 12.98 1.05 18.08
C LEU A 255 13.96 1.63 19.13
N ASN A 256 15.15 1.06 19.26
CA ASN A 256 16.21 1.58 20.14
C ASN A 256 17.15 2.58 19.43
N ASN A 257 16.97 2.83 18.12
CA ASN A 257 17.83 3.71 17.33
C ASN A 257 17.00 4.84 16.64
N GLU A 258 16.77 5.91 17.40
CA GLU A 258 15.96 7.06 16.92
C GLU A 258 16.53 7.75 15.68
N GLU A 259 17.86 7.85 15.61
CA GLU A 259 18.53 8.50 14.49
C GLU A 259 18.35 7.68 13.19
N GLU A 260 18.42 6.37 13.27
CA GLU A 260 18.17 5.49 12.13
C GLU A 260 16.71 5.63 11.63
N LEU A 261 15.73 5.61 12.54
CA LEU A 261 14.32 5.84 12.19
C LEU A 261 14.12 7.20 11.53
N ARG A 262 14.72 8.25 12.09
CA ARG A 262 14.65 9.60 11.52
C ARG A 262 15.22 9.66 10.09
N ILE A 263 16.38 9.05 9.88
CA ILE A 263 17.04 8.98 8.56
C ILE A 263 16.20 8.19 7.57
N MET A 264 15.66 7.04 7.96
CA MET A 264 14.76 6.24 7.12
C MET A 264 13.54 7.05 6.65
N GLY A 265 12.90 7.80 7.55
CA GLY A 265 11.77 8.66 7.21
C GLY A 265 12.13 9.78 6.24
N ILE A 266 13.29 10.45 6.45
CA ILE A 266 13.76 11.53 5.57
C ILE A 266 13.99 11.02 4.13
N ARG A 267 14.56 9.84 3.98
CA ARG A 267 14.84 9.24 2.68
C ARG A 267 13.59 9.01 1.83
N MET A 268 12.43 8.78 2.45
CA MET A 268 11.15 8.64 1.73
C MET A 268 10.71 9.91 0.99
N ARG A 269 11.24 11.09 1.36
CA ARG A 269 10.90 12.36 0.69
C ARG A 269 11.22 12.33 -0.80
N SER A 270 12.31 11.66 -1.18
CA SER A 270 12.71 11.54 -2.59
C SER A 270 11.75 10.70 -3.44
N LEU A 271 10.90 9.90 -2.79
CA LEU A 271 9.91 9.04 -3.45
C LEU A 271 8.51 9.67 -3.50
N GLN A 272 8.30 10.82 -2.84
CA GLN A 272 7.01 11.49 -2.83
C GLN A 272 6.63 11.98 -4.22
N THR A 273 5.38 11.75 -4.58
CA THR A 273 4.77 12.23 -5.82
C THR A 273 3.77 13.34 -5.50
N PRO A 274 3.48 14.24 -6.47
CA PRO A 274 2.39 15.19 -6.34
C PRO A 274 1.06 14.51 -6.04
N ASN A 275 0.01 15.30 -5.74
CA ASN A 275 -1.33 14.76 -5.54
C ASN A 275 -1.77 13.97 -6.77
N ALA A 276 -1.82 12.65 -6.63
CA ALA A 276 -2.10 11.72 -7.72
C ALA A 276 -3.48 11.95 -8.35
N VAL A 277 -4.48 12.26 -7.53
CA VAL A 277 -5.85 12.50 -8.01
C VAL A 277 -5.86 13.71 -8.95
N ASN A 278 -5.27 14.82 -8.52
CA ASN A 278 -5.19 16.03 -9.33
C ASN A 278 -4.37 15.79 -10.61
N THR A 279 -3.26 15.07 -10.51
CA THR A 279 -2.42 14.72 -11.67
C THR A 279 -3.18 13.87 -12.67
N ILE A 280 -3.93 12.86 -12.21
CA ILE A 280 -4.73 12.03 -13.09
C ILE A 280 -5.84 12.86 -13.76
N ILE A 281 -6.66 13.55 -12.98
CA ILE A 281 -7.81 14.32 -13.49
C ILE A 281 -7.36 15.37 -14.51
N SER A 282 -6.30 16.12 -14.23
CA SER A 282 -5.82 17.18 -15.15
C SER A 282 -5.23 16.64 -16.46
N ASN A 283 -4.91 15.35 -16.53
CA ASN A 283 -4.41 14.70 -17.74
C ASN A 283 -5.43 13.79 -18.42
N LEU A 284 -6.67 13.73 -17.93
CA LEU A 284 -7.78 13.14 -18.68
C LEU A 284 -8.28 14.15 -19.72
N ASP A 285 -8.19 13.79 -20.99
CA ASP A 285 -8.68 14.65 -22.09
C ASP A 285 -10.20 14.50 -22.28
N ILE A 286 -10.95 14.75 -21.18
CA ILE A 286 -12.41 14.65 -21.11
C ILE A 286 -13.07 16.01 -20.86
N TRP A 287 -12.27 17.04 -20.52
CA TRP A 287 -12.71 18.39 -20.18
C TRP A 287 -12.37 19.43 -21.27
N ARG A 288 -11.85 18.99 -22.42
CA ARG A 288 -11.57 19.87 -23.55
C ARG A 288 -12.73 19.79 -24.54
N ASP A 289 -13.61 20.79 -24.49
CA ASP A 289 -14.52 21.13 -25.55
C ASP A 289 -13.78 21.64 -26.78
#